data_e03b9e980d17c5b5e3e704a0018f4d1a
#
_entry.id   e03b9e980d17c5b5e3e704a0018f4d1a
#
_cell.length_a   1.000
_cell.length_b   1.000
_cell.length_c   1.000
_cell.angle_alpha   90.00
_cell.angle_beta   90.00
_cell.angle_gamma   90.00
#
_symmetry.space_group_name_H-M   'P 1'
#
loop_
_entity.id
_entity.type
_entity.pdbx_description
1 polymer ?
#
loop_
_entity_poly.entity_id
_entity_poly.type
_entity_poly.pdbx_seq_one_letter_code
_entity_poly.pdbx_strand_id
1 'polypeptide(L)'
;HGAHADGWFKGKPSAKLYYLLETGGDNVITSFYKEHGQPVERYGDPANMCSCTDYSKLELLTETTFPARQWVLLNTDVLHGVENIEGNRINLAVLINKDQLEFTINKKPSTNRL
;
A
#
# COMPACT_ATOMS: atom_id res chain seq x y z
N HIS A 1 14.73 2.49 7.10
CA HIS A 1 13.45 2.31 6.42
C HIS A 1 12.74 3.63 6.29
N GLY A 2 11.89 3.75 5.31
CA GLY A 2 11.07 4.91 5.08
C GLY A 2 9.71 4.52 4.54
N ALA A 3 8.86 5.52 4.37
CA ALA A 3 7.61 5.36 3.67
C ALA A 3 7.83 5.57 2.18
N HIS A 4 7.03 4.91 1.36
CA HIS A 4 7.07 5.07 -0.08
C HIS A 4 5.66 4.95 -0.67
N ALA A 5 5.50 5.48 -1.86
CA ALA A 5 4.34 5.21 -2.69
C ALA A 5 4.84 4.56 -3.99
N ASP A 6 4.10 3.57 -4.45
CA ASP A 6 4.45 2.86 -5.68
C ASP A 6 4.09 3.68 -6.91
N GLY A 7 4.77 3.41 -8.01
CA GLY A 7 4.45 4.01 -9.28
C GLY A 7 3.12 3.50 -9.85
N TRP A 8 2.72 4.10 -10.95
CA TRP A 8 1.52 3.69 -11.65
C TRP A 8 1.75 2.37 -12.38
N PHE A 9 0.68 1.64 -12.53
CA PHE A 9 0.65 0.41 -13.30
C PHE A 9 -0.14 0.63 -14.58
N LYS A 10 0.51 0.43 -15.73
CA LYS A 10 -0.10 0.63 -17.06
C LYS A 10 -0.74 2.02 -17.21
N GLY A 11 -0.04 3.05 -16.75
CA GLY A 11 -0.48 4.44 -16.90
C GLY A 11 -1.59 4.88 -15.96
N LYS A 12 -1.93 4.09 -14.95
CA LYS A 12 -2.98 4.38 -13.96
C LYS A 12 -2.47 4.17 -12.55
N PRO A 13 -3.03 4.89 -11.56
CA PRO A 13 -2.72 4.64 -10.17
C PRO A 13 -2.90 3.17 -9.82
N SER A 14 -1.98 2.64 -9.04
CA SER A 14 -1.93 1.21 -8.74
C SER A 14 -2.52 0.86 -7.40
N ALA A 15 -2.95 -0.39 -7.28
CA ALA A 15 -3.25 -1.05 -6.03
C ALA A 15 -2.65 -2.46 -6.08
N LYS A 16 -2.52 -3.09 -4.94
CA LYS A 16 -2.02 -4.47 -4.85
C LYS A 16 -2.95 -5.32 -4.01
N LEU A 17 -3.14 -6.54 -4.47
CA LEU A 17 -3.70 -7.61 -3.63
C LEU A 17 -2.53 -8.37 -3.04
N TYR A 18 -2.48 -8.42 -1.71
CA TYR A 18 -1.47 -9.17 -0.96
C TYR A 18 -2.05 -10.40 -0.33
N TYR A 19 -1.28 -11.47 -0.36
CA TYR A 19 -1.53 -12.67 0.40
C TYR A 19 -0.25 -13.01 1.15
N LEU A 20 -0.22 -12.81 2.45
CA LEU A 20 0.97 -13.07 3.27
C LEU A 20 1.06 -14.55 3.60
N LEU A 21 2.15 -15.17 3.17
CA LEU A 21 2.50 -16.54 3.57
C LEU A 21 3.17 -16.53 4.94
N GLU A 22 4.09 -15.57 5.15
CA GLU A 22 4.73 -15.31 6.43
C GLU A 22 4.69 -13.81 6.70
N THR A 23 4.30 -13.42 7.90
CA THR A 23 4.09 -12.01 8.25
C THR A 23 5.37 -11.25 8.55
N GLY A 24 6.43 -11.97 8.93
CA GLY A 24 7.68 -11.35 9.37
C GLY A 24 7.77 -11.13 10.87
N GLY A 25 6.77 -11.56 11.64
CA GLY A 25 6.72 -11.43 13.09
C GLY A 25 5.33 -11.10 13.61
N ASP A 26 5.17 -11.10 14.93
CA ASP A 26 3.87 -10.90 15.57
C ASP A 26 3.47 -9.43 15.69
N ASN A 27 4.42 -8.53 15.57
CA ASN A 27 4.20 -7.09 15.77
C ASN A 27 4.49 -6.25 14.52
N VAL A 28 4.40 -6.85 13.35
CA VAL A 28 4.64 -6.13 12.09
C VAL A 28 3.48 -5.20 11.82
N ILE A 29 3.80 -3.93 11.62
CA ILE A 29 2.81 -2.87 11.42
C ILE A 29 3.01 -2.29 10.03
N THR A 30 1.91 -2.15 9.30
CA THR A 30 1.86 -1.37 8.07
C THR A 30 1.19 -0.04 8.37
N SER A 31 1.87 1.05 8.06
CA SER A 31 1.42 2.39 8.34
C SER A 31 1.20 3.16 7.04
N PHE A 32 0.19 4.01 7.03
CA PHE A 32 -0.16 4.87 5.90
C PHE A 32 -0.04 6.32 6.32
N TYR A 33 0.49 7.14 5.42
CA TYR A 33 0.82 8.53 5.71
C TYR A 33 0.29 9.46 4.63
N LYS A 34 0.09 10.72 5.01
CA LYS A 34 -0.02 11.81 4.05
C LYS A 34 1.16 12.77 4.25
N GLU A 35 1.42 13.56 3.24
CA GLU A 35 2.43 14.61 3.30
C GLU A 35 2.00 15.72 4.27
N HIS A 36 2.96 16.23 5.04
CA HIS A 36 2.74 17.26 6.03
C HIS A 36 3.76 18.39 5.80
N GLY A 37 3.25 19.60 5.53
CA GLY A 37 4.10 20.73 5.21
C GLY A 37 4.55 20.71 3.76
N GLN A 38 5.84 20.45 3.53
CA GLN A 38 6.40 20.40 2.19
C GLN A 38 6.07 19.09 1.49
N PRO A 39 5.75 19.12 0.18
CA PRO A 39 5.56 17.91 -0.59
C PRO A 39 6.82 17.05 -0.64
N VAL A 40 6.65 15.75 -0.62
CA VAL A 40 7.74 14.81 -0.82
C VAL A 40 8.06 14.76 -2.32
N GLU A 41 9.34 14.76 -2.64
CA GLU A 41 9.81 14.73 -4.02
C GLU A 41 9.30 13.48 -4.74
N ARG A 42 8.83 13.67 -5.98
CA ARG A 42 8.34 12.58 -6.82
C ARG A 42 9.37 12.26 -7.90
N TYR A 43 9.41 11.02 -8.32
CA TYR A 43 10.32 10.54 -9.36
C TYR A 43 9.65 9.46 -10.22
N GLY A 44 10.34 9.02 -11.24
CA GLY A 44 9.82 8.05 -12.19
C GLY A 44 9.14 8.71 -13.38
N ASP A 45 8.62 7.91 -14.28
CA ASP A 45 7.91 8.36 -15.47
C ASP A 45 6.59 7.59 -15.63
N PRO A 46 5.44 8.25 -15.43
CA PRO A 46 5.29 9.62 -14.91
C PRO A 46 5.79 9.76 -13.47
N ALA A 47 6.08 10.98 -13.05
CA ALA A 47 6.65 11.26 -11.74
C ALA A 47 5.61 11.11 -10.62
N ASN A 48 5.33 9.89 -10.24
CA ASN A 48 4.32 9.54 -9.25
C ASN A 48 4.81 8.59 -8.15
N MET A 49 6.06 8.20 -8.20
CA MET A 49 6.69 7.47 -7.11
C MET A 49 7.29 8.44 -6.11
N CYS A 50 7.32 8.08 -4.85
CA CYS A 50 8.05 8.85 -3.84
C CYS A 50 8.52 7.93 -2.72
N SER A 51 9.53 8.43 -2.01
CA SER A 51 10.09 7.74 -0.86
C SER A 51 10.51 8.81 0.14
N CYS A 52 10.27 8.57 1.40
CA CYS A 52 10.56 9.53 2.46
C CYS A 52 11.05 8.82 3.70
N THR A 53 12.24 9.20 4.15
CA THR A 53 12.83 8.69 5.39
C THR A 53 12.70 9.68 6.54
N ASP A 54 12.35 10.92 6.25
CA ASP A 54 12.15 11.95 7.25
C ASP A 54 10.68 12.01 7.64
N TYR A 55 10.34 11.32 8.70
CA TYR A 55 8.96 11.24 9.18
C TYR A 55 8.39 12.56 9.68
N SER A 56 9.23 13.59 9.90
CA SER A 56 8.72 14.93 10.23
C SER A 56 7.92 15.55 9.10
N LYS A 57 8.10 15.05 7.87
CA LYS A 57 7.37 15.50 6.68
C LYS A 57 6.08 14.72 6.45
N LEU A 58 5.76 13.80 7.34
CA LEU A 58 4.64 12.89 7.18
C LEU A 58 3.69 12.99 8.37
N GLU A 59 2.42 12.79 8.09
CA GLU A 59 1.39 12.66 9.10
C GLU A 59 0.78 11.26 8.99
N LEU A 60 0.76 10.54 10.11
CA LEU A 60 0.19 9.21 10.17
C LEU A 60 -1.33 9.27 9.95
N LEU A 61 -1.82 8.51 8.97
CA LEU A 61 -3.25 8.37 8.72
C LEU A 61 -3.83 7.19 9.49
N THR A 62 -3.18 6.04 9.38
CA THR A 62 -3.64 4.81 10.03
C THR A 62 -2.52 3.79 10.09
N GLU A 63 -2.65 2.87 11.03
CA GLU A 63 -1.78 1.71 11.17
C GLU A 63 -2.63 0.44 11.22
N THR A 64 -2.09 -0.64 10.70
CA THR A 64 -2.78 -1.93 10.73
C THR A 64 -1.78 -3.08 10.73
N THR A 65 -2.23 -4.24 11.15
CA THR A 65 -1.51 -5.50 11.00
C THR A 65 -2.26 -6.37 10.02
N PHE A 66 -1.54 -6.91 9.03
CA PHE A 66 -2.16 -7.80 8.06
C PHE A 66 -2.06 -9.24 8.54
N PRO A 67 -3.18 -9.97 8.57
CA PRO A 67 -3.16 -11.37 8.93
C PRO A 67 -2.49 -12.22 7.84
N ALA A 68 -1.89 -13.35 8.26
CA ALA A 68 -1.39 -14.33 7.32
C ALA A 68 -2.55 -15.06 6.63
N ARG A 69 -2.31 -15.52 5.43
CA ARG A 69 -3.20 -16.41 4.66
C ARG A 69 -4.58 -15.83 4.38
N GLN A 70 -4.60 -14.52 4.15
CA GLN A 70 -5.81 -13.79 3.80
C GLN A 70 -5.46 -12.75 2.75
N TRP A 71 -6.31 -12.59 1.75
CA TRP A 71 -6.14 -11.53 0.76
C TRP A 71 -6.45 -10.18 1.35
N VAL A 72 -5.55 -9.23 1.12
CA VAL A 72 -5.70 -7.84 1.55
C VAL A 72 -5.50 -6.94 0.35
N LEU A 73 -6.40 -6.01 0.16
CA LEU A 73 -6.27 -4.97 -0.87
C LEU A 73 -5.53 -3.78 -0.27
N LEU A 74 -4.41 -3.42 -0.87
CA LEU A 74 -3.55 -2.34 -0.42
C LEU A 74 -3.53 -1.22 -1.46
N ASN A 75 -3.85 -0.01 -1.01
CA ASN A 75 -3.72 1.18 -1.85
C ASN A 75 -2.27 1.66 -1.84
N THR A 76 -1.49 1.19 -2.79
CA THR A 76 -0.06 1.47 -2.88
C THR A 76 0.26 2.87 -3.42
N ASP A 77 -0.75 3.60 -3.85
CA ASP A 77 -0.62 4.99 -4.27
C ASP A 77 -0.52 5.96 -3.07
N VAL A 78 -0.89 5.49 -1.88
CA VAL A 78 -0.72 6.22 -0.63
C VAL A 78 0.65 5.89 -0.05
N LEU A 79 1.32 6.89 0.51
CA LEU A 79 2.58 6.67 1.23
C LEU A 79 2.37 5.64 2.33
N HIS A 80 3.20 4.62 2.34
CA HIS A 80 3.08 3.53 3.30
C HIS A 80 4.45 2.96 3.65
N GLY A 81 4.53 2.30 4.78
CA GLY A 81 5.75 1.64 5.22
C GLY A 81 5.42 0.48 6.15
N VAL A 82 6.37 -0.43 6.29
CA VAL A 82 6.25 -1.61 7.14
C VAL A 82 7.35 -1.57 8.19
N GLU A 83 6.99 -1.75 9.44
CA GLU A 83 7.92 -1.70 10.57
C GLU A 83 7.84 -2.96 11.42
N ASN A 84 8.88 -3.17 12.21
CA ASN A 84 8.99 -4.27 13.18
C ASN A 84 9.06 -5.65 12.54
N ILE A 85 9.66 -5.75 11.35
CA ILE A 85 9.92 -7.05 10.74
C ILE A 85 11.07 -7.71 11.49
N GLU A 86 10.81 -8.88 12.07
CA GLU A 86 11.77 -9.62 12.87
C GLU A 86 12.20 -10.94 12.22
N GLY A 87 11.43 -11.44 11.29
CA GLY A 87 11.69 -12.70 10.61
C GLY A 87 11.40 -12.59 9.12
N ASN A 88 11.16 -13.72 8.49
CA ASN A 88 10.82 -13.74 7.07
C ASN A 88 9.44 -13.16 6.84
N ARG A 89 9.34 -12.25 5.89
CA ARG A 89 8.07 -11.74 5.40
C ARG A 89 7.94 -12.11 3.94
N ILE A 90 7.00 -12.99 3.65
CA ILE A 90 6.82 -13.55 2.32
C ILE A 90 5.37 -13.32 1.90
N ASN A 91 5.19 -12.73 0.75
CA ASN A 91 3.85 -12.48 0.22
C ASN A 91 3.75 -12.81 -1.25
N LEU A 92 2.52 -13.07 -1.68
CA LEU A 92 2.13 -13.04 -3.07
C LEU A 92 1.47 -11.69 -3.31
N ALA A 93 1.84 -11.03 -4.39
CA ALA A 93 1.29 -9.72 -4.71
C ALA A 93 0.79 -9.71 -6.15
N VAL A 94 -0.44 -9.25 -6.33
CA VAL A 94 -1.04 -9.03 -7.66
C VAL A 94 -1.20 -7.54 -7.84
N LEU A 95 -0.56 -7.00 -8.85
CA LEU A 95 -0.60 -5.58 -9.18
C LEU A 95 -1.80 -5.32 -10.09
N ILE A 96 -2.63 -4.36 -9.71
CA ILE A 96 -3.80 -3.96 -10.50
C ILE A 96 -3.85 -2.44 -10.61
N ASN A 97 -4.50 -1.92 -11.64
CA ASN A 97 -4.79 -0.49 -11.68
C ASN A 97 -6.16 -0.21 -11.06
N LYS A 98 -6.32 1.00 -10.53
CA LYS A 98 -7.53 1.37 -9.79
C LYS A 98 -8.78 1.42 -10.65
N ASP A 99 -8.65 1.75 -11.92
CA ASP A 99 -9.80 1.77 -12.84
C ASP A 99 -10.43 0.39 -12.97
N GLN A 100 -9.60 -0.65 -13.08
CA GLN A 100 -10.09 -2.04 -13.13
C GLN A 100 -10.76 -2.44 -11.82
N LEU A 101 -10.19 -2.02 -10.70
CA LEU A 101 -10.76 -2.31 -9.40
C LEU A 101 -12.14 -1.66 -9.23
N GLU A 102 -12.28 -0.39 -9.57
CA GLU A 102 -13.54 0.33 -9.49
C GLU A 102 -14.60 -0.30 -10.38
N PHE A 103 -14.24 -0.67 -11.61
CA PHE A 103 -15.15 -1.35 -12.52
C PHE A 103 -15.64 -2.67 -11.93
N THR A 104 -14.74 -3.45 -11.36
CA THR A 104 -15.08 -4.75 -10.76
C THR A 104 -16.02 -4.57 -9.57
N ILE A 105 -15.75 -3.61 -8.70
CA ILE A 105 -16.60 -3.31 -7.55
C ILE A 105 -17.99 -2.87 -8.00
N ASN A 106 -18.09 -2.00 -8.98
CA ASN A 106 -19.37 -1.48 -9.47
C ASN A 106 -20.22 -2.52 -10.19
N LYS A 107 -19.59 -3.57 -10.74
CA LYS A 107 -20.29 -4.69 -11.37
C LYS A 107 -20.78 -5.72 -10.36
N LYS A 108 -20.28 -5.69 -9.15
CA LYS A 108 -20.63 -6.69 -8.14
C LYS A 108 -22.07 -6.50 -7.69
N PRO A 109 -22.87 -7.58 -7.62
CA PRO A 109 -24.22 -7.47 -7.10
C PRO A 109 -24.24 -6.89 -5.70
N SER A 110 -25.21 -6.01 -5.42
CA SER A 110 -25.32 -5.35 -4.11
C SER A 110 -25.49 -6.33 -2.94
N THR A 111 -26.12 -7.47 -3.19
CA THR A 111 -26.33 -8.51 -2.18
C THR A 111 -25.04 -9.17 -1.71
N ASN A 112 -23.96 -9.05 -2.48
CA ASN A 112 -22.65 -9.63 -2.17
C ASN A 112 -21.69 -8.62 -1.55
N ARG A 113 -22.14 -7.43 -1.28
CA ARG A 113 -21.33 -6.40 -0.63
C ARG A 113 -21.42 -6.55 0.86
N LEU A 114 -20.30 -6.64 1.47
CA LEU A 114 -20.20 -6.74 2.91
C LEU A 114 -19.44 -5.55 3.46
#